data_93bdb0f1b57123a735e883f39f40ad4e
#
_entry.id   93bdb0f1b57123a735e883f39f40ad4e
#
_cell.length_a   1.000
_cell.length_b   1.000
_cell.length_c   1.000
_cell.angle_alpha   90.00
_cell.angle_beta   90.00
_cell.angle_gamma   90.00
#
_symmetry.space_group_name_H-M   'P 1'
#
loop_
_entity.id
_entity.type
_entity.pdbx_description
1 polymer ?
#
loop_
_entity_poly.entity_id
_entity_poly.type
_entity_poly.pdbx_seq_one_letter_code
_entity_poly.pdbx_strand_id
1 'polypeptide(L)'
;MAETIKLAPKTLKPLRTVDERLMSYNVEMAEVTGGTFWKEYTPGQIDGTETFPPIKNLVEDMRNLMQVYPPIDLYDEKLRELTRQLGSAWVRVSGTWATKTYYDFDGTGVTPPGYQNRLTKEQWIGVLDFCKAVGAKLLISVANCNGLHKAEEPWNPSEAEKIFSLSRDYGVPIDAAEFMNEPNMLGPSGGPDGYTVEQFARDQDAFFAWVRANYPECLCVGPCNTGNTGMGPQDDSVVGRGMGDLLGNVASCEDLMAGTKEKLDVYS
;
A
#
# COMPACT_ATOMS: atom_id res chain seq x y z
N MET A 1 -37.56 -7.91 26.16
CA MET A 1 -36.92 -6.99 27.11
C MET A 1 -35.48 -6.93 26.75
N ALA A 2 -34.92 -5.75 26.52
CA ALA A 2 -33.50 -5.60 26.24
C ALA A 2 -32.71 -5.83 27.53
N GLU A 3 -31.74 -6.72 27.49
CA GLU A 3 -30.85 -7.02 28.62
C GLU A 3 -29.82 -5.86 28.75
N THR A 4 -29.82 -5.22 29.92
CA THR A 4 -28.93 -4.12 30.18
C THR A 4 -27.58 -4.64 30.73
N ILE A 5 -26.52 -4.56 29.96
CA ILE A 5 -25.16 -4.89 30.41
C ILE A 5 -24.56 -3.69 31.12
N LYS A 6 -24.25 -3.83 32.40
CA LYS A 6 -23.52 -2.82 33.16
C LYS A 6 -22.01 -3.03 33.00
N LEU A 7 -21.36 -2.09 32.36
CA LEU A 7 -19.87 -2.07 32.29
C LEU A 7 -19.29 -1.40 33.53
N ALA A 8 -18.36 -2.07 34.18
CA ALA A 8 -17.61 -1.55 35.32
C ALA A 8 -16.10 -1.47 34.94
N PRO A 9 -15.67 -0.45 34.20
CA PRO A 9 -14.30 -0.36 33.66
C PRO A 9 -13.20 -0.56 34.71
N LYS A 10 -13.43 -0.11 35.95
CA LYS A 10 -12.46 -0.25 37.04
C LYS A 10 -12.23 -1.70 37.51
N THR A 11 -13.12 -2.62 37.16
CA THR A 11 -13.00 -4.05 37.52
C THR A 11 -12.53 -4.91 36.37
N LEU A 12 -12.36 -4.33 35.18
CA LEU A 12 -11.82 -5.04 34.02
C LEU A 12 -10.32 -5.28 34.19
N LYS A 13 -9.88 -6.48 33.90
CA LYS A 13 -8.46 -6.81 33.88
C LYS A 13 -7.84 -6.25 32.58
N PRO A 14 -6.72 -5.51 32.67
CA PRO A 14 -5.99 -5.13 31.47
C PRO A 14 -5.58 -6.37 30.69
N LEU A 15 -5.85 -6.41 29.39
CA LEU A 15 -5.43 -7.50 28.50
C LEU A 15 -4.04 -7.24 27.92
N ARG A 16 -3.74 -5.98 27.61
CA ARG A 16 -2.46 -5.54 27.06
C ARG A 16 -2.30 -4.03 27.23
N THR A 17 -1.08 -3.56 27.14
CA THR A 17 -0.78 -2.15 26.91
C THR A 17 -0.82 -1.90 25.40
N VAL A 18 -1.50 -0.84 25.01
CA VAL A 18 -1.56 -0.42 23.61
C VAL A 18 -0.33 0.44 23.32
N ASP A 19 0.31 0.21 22.18
CA ASP A 19 1.43 1.03 21.71
C ASP A 19 0.94 2.46 21.44
N GLU A 20 1.79 3.45 21.66
CA GLU A 20 1.47 4.85 21.37
C GLU A 20 1.23 5.11 19.88
N ARG A 21 1.77 4.26 18.99
CA ARG A 21 1.64 4.32 17.54
C ARG A 21 0.35 3.66 17.05
N LEU A 22 -0.78 3.99 17.65
CA LEU A 22 -2.10 3.53 17.18
C LEU A 22 -2.51 4.17 15.86
N MET A 23 -2.02 5.36 15.60
CA MET A 23 -2.32 6.07 14.36
C MET A 23 -1.37 5.63 13.26
N SER A 24 -1.93 5.51 12.07
CA SER A 24 -1.16 5.36 10.84
C SER A 24 -1.82 6.21 9.76
N TYR A 25 -1.03 6.65 8.80
CA TYR A 25 -1.54 7.31 7.60
C TYR A 25 -0.79 6.82 6.38
N ASN A 26 -1.52 6.76 5.29
CA ASN A 26 -1.01 6.32 4.01
C ASN A 26 -0.60 7.53 3.18
N VAL A 27 0.51 7.38 2.48
CA VAL A 27 0.94 8.24 1.38
C VAL A 27 1.06 7.34 0.16
N GLU A 28 0.24 7.59 -0.84
CA GLU A 28 0.32 6.84 -2.07
C GLU A 28 1.65 7.09 -2.78
N MET A 29 2.24 6.06 -3.38
CA MET A 29 3.47 6.24 -4.16
C MET A 29 3.27 7.29 -5.28
N ALA A 30 2.07 7.39 -5.86
CA ALA A 30 1.74 8.42 -6.84
C ALA A 30 1.75 9.84 -6.27
N GLU A 31 1.57 10.01 -4.96
CA GLU A 31 1.73 11.32 -4.31
C GLU A 31 3.20 11.68 -4.16
N VAL A 32 4.07 10.70 -3.86
CA VAL A 32 5.52 10.90 -3.75
C VAL A 32 6.15 11.19 -5.11
N THR A 33 5.79 10.42 -6.13
CA THR A 33 6.37 10.55 -7.48
C THR A 33 5.71 11.65 -8.31
N GLY A 34 4.51 12.08 -7.93
CA GLY A 34 3.58 12.76 -8.81
C GLY A 34 2.95 11.77 -9.81
N GLY A 35 1.91 12.18 -10.47
CA GLY A 35 1.22 11.37 -11.46
C GLY A 35 -0.28 11.41 -11.37
N THR A 36 -0.93 10.45 -11.98
CA THR A 36 -2.39 10.38 -12.05
C THR A 36 -2.95 9.73 -10.79
N PHE A 37 -3.85 10.44 -10.11
CA PHE A 37 -4.53 9.97 -8.91
C PHE A 37 -5.98 10.46 -8.87
N TRP A 38 -6.74 10.08 -7.85
CA TRP A 38 -8.14 10.44 -7.70
C TRP A 38 -8.34 11.97 -7.63
N LYS A 39 -9.35 12.48 -8.32
CA LYS A 39 -9.76 13.88 -8.19
C LYS A 39 -10.28 14.16 -6.79
N GLU A 40 -10.07 15.37 -6.35
CA GLU A 40 -10.74 15.89 -5.16
C GLU A 40 -12.24 15.92 -5.37
N TYR A 41 -12.99 15.70 -4.30
CA TYR A 41 -14.43 15.90 -4.32
C TYR A 41 -14.75 17.40 -4.44
N THR A 42 -15.76 17.71 -5.22
CA THR A 42 -16.29 19.07 -5.26
C THR A 42 -16.96 19.44 -3.93
N PRO A 43 -17.06 20.73 -3.56
CA PRO A 43 -17.84 21.12 -2.40
C PRO A 43 -19.27 20.58 -2.41
N GLY A 44 -19.92 20.53 -3.57
CA GLY A 44 -21.25 19.98 -3.73
C GLY A 44 -21.35 18.48 -3.50
N GLN A 45 -20.30 17.72 -3.84
CA GLN A 45 -20.20 16.29 -3.52
C GLN A 45 -19.99 16.05 -2.02
N ILE A 46 -19.21 16.92 -1.37
CA ILE A 46 -18.93 16.84 0.07
C ILE A 46 -20.19 17.14 0.89
N ASP A 47 -20.94 18.17 0.50
CA ASP A 47 -22.17 18.58 1.21
C ASP A 47 -23.45 17.85 0.75
N GLY A 48 -23.34 16.97 -0.28
CA GLY A 48 -24.44 16.15 -0.79
C GLY A 48 -25.41 16.89 -1.71
N THR A 49 -25.07 18.08 -2.16
CA THR A 49 -25.90 18.83 -3.13
C THR A 49 -25.62 18.44 -4.58
N GLU A 50 -24.50 17.78 -4.83
CA GLU A 50 -24.10 17.22 -6.12
C GLU A 50 -23.97 15.70 -6.03
N THR A 51 -24.51 14.98 -7.01
CA THR A 51 -24.39 13.52 -7.08
C THR A 51 -23.12 13.09 -7.81
N PHE A 52 -22.52 11.99 -7.40
CA PHE A 52 -21.42 11.38 -8.13
C PHE A 52 -21.91 10.90 -9.52
N PRO A 53 -21.10 11.09 -10.58
CA PRO A 53 -21.45 10.57 -11.89
C PRO A 53 -21.56 9.03 -11.82
N PRO A 54 -22.60 8.43 -12.44
CA PRO A 54 -22.76 7.00 -12.44
C PRO A 54 -21.62 6.32 -13.22
N ILE A 55 -21.02 5.32 -12.63
CA ILE A 55 -20.01 4.47 -13.32
C ILE A 55 -20.76 3.51 -14.24
N LYS A 56 -20.61 3.71 -15.56
CA LYS A 56 -21.22 2.88 -16.60
C LYS A 56 -20.18 2.02 -17.32
N ASN A 57 -18.99 2.55 -17.49
CA ASN A 57 -17.85 1.87 -18.08
C ASN A 57 -16.63 2.16 -17.21
N LEU A 58 -16.14 1.16 -16.50
CA LEU A 58 -15.09 1.38 -15.52
C LEU A 58 -13.83 2.02 -16.11
N VAL A 59 -13.33 1.50 -17.23
CA VAL A 59 -12.06 1.97 -17.81
C VAL A 59 -12.15 3.43 -18.24
N GLU A 60 -13.30 3.82 -18.79
CA GLU A 60 -13.53 5.17 -19.29
C GLU A 60 -13.89 6.14 -18.17
N ASP A 61 -14.77 5.70 -17.26
CA ASP A 61 -15.22 6.51 -16.13
C ASP A 61 -14.12 6.67 -15.08
N MET A 62 -13.27 5.67 -14.84
CA MET A 62 -12.10 5.79 -13.98
C MET A 62 -11.14 6.87 -14.45
N ARG A 63 -10.91 7.02 -15.78
CA ARG A 63 -10.10 8.12 -16.31
C ARG A 63 -10.72 9.49 -15.96
N ASN A 64 -12.03 9.59 -15.99
CA ASN A 64 -12.75 10.83 -15.65
C ASN A 64 -12.68 11.16 -14.15
N LEU A 65 -12.48 10.17 -13.31
CA LEU A 65 -12.33 10.31 -11.84
C LEU A 65 -10.89 10.62 -11.41
N MET A 66 -9.94 10.66 -12.33
CA MET A 66 -8.54 10.91 -12.05
C MET A 66 -8.04 12.21 -12.66
N GLN A 67 -6.99 12.76 -12.07
CA GLN A 67 -6.23 13.90 -12.60
C GLN A 67 -4.75 13.74 -12.28
N VAL A 68 -3.91 14.55 -12.96
CA VAL A 68 -2.46 14.56 -12.72
C VAL A 68 -2.15 15.52 -11.58
N TYR A 69 -1.40 15.06 -10.60
CA TYR A 69 -0.88 15.85 -9.49
C TYR A 69 0.63 16.00 -9.58
N PRO A 70 1.19 17.13 -9.12
CA PRO A 70 2.63 17.22 -8.87
C PRO A 70 3.01 16.33 -7.67
N PRO A 71 4.30 16.01 -7.50
CA PRO A 71 4.79 15.40 -6.27
C PRO A 71 4.41 16.23 -5.04
N ILE A 72 4.05 15.57 -3.95
CA ILE A 72 3.77 16.23 -2.67
C ILE A 72 5.05 16.88 -2.11
N ASP A 73 4.92 18.08 -1.57
CA ASP A 73 6.02 18.74 -0.85
C ASP A 73 6.13 18.21 0.59
N LEU A 74 6.96 17.19 0.79
CA LEU A 74 7.22 16.61 2.11
C LEU A 74 8.11 17.49 3.01
N TYR A 75 8.57 18.65 2.51
CA TYR A 75 9.30 19.66 3.28
C TYR A 75 8.39 20.80 3.74
N ASP A 76 7.12 20.82 3.36
CA ASP A 76 6.16 21.84 3.82
C ASP A 76 6.03 21.81 5.34
N GLU A 77 6.39 22.92 5.98
CA GLU A 77 6.45 23.02 7.45
C GLU A 77 5.05 22.91 8.09
N LYS A 78 4.00 23.37 7.42
CA LYS A 78 2.63 23.25 7.93
C LYS A 78 2.17 21.79 7.90
N LEU A 79 2.48 21.06 6.82
CA LEU A 79 2.22 19.63 6.73
C LEU A 79 2.94 18.88 7.87
N ARG A 80 4.23 19.12 8.05
CA ARG A 80 5.02 18.51 9.12
C ARG A 80 4.48 18.84 10.52
N GLU A 81 4.08 20.07 10.75
CA GLU A 81 3.51 20.49 12.03
C GLU A 81 2.16 19.81 12.31
N LEU A 82 1.26 19.79 11.34
CA LEU A 82 -0.03 19.09 11.46
C LEU A 82 0.17 17.59 11.69
N THR A 83 1.13 16.99 11.02
CA THR A 83 1.46 15.57 11.19
C THR A 83 2.01 15.28 12.60
N ARG A 84 2.90 16.14 13.14
CA ARG A 84 3.38 15.99 14.52
C ARG A 84 2.24 16.02 15.54
N GLN A 85 1.18 16.78 15.28
CA GLN A 85 0.01 16.85 16.16
C GLN A 85 -0.80 15.56 16.20
N LEU A 86 -0.65 14.68 15.21
CA LEU A 86 -1.23 13.33 15.24
C LEU A 86 -0.48 12.39 16.20
N GLY A 87 0.68 12.82 16.70
CA GLY A 87 1.54 12.02 17.56
C GLY A 87 2.41 11.01 16.83
N SER A 88 2.99 10.09 17.56
CA SER A 88 3.79 9.00 17.00
C SER A 88 2.92 8.11 16.14
N ALA A 89 3.31 7.89 14.88
CA ALA A 89 2.50 7.17 13.90
C ALA A 89 3.36 6.24 13.02
N TRP A 90 2.68 5.43 12.23
CA TRP A 90 3.25 4.75 11.08
C TRP A 90 2.92 5.54 9.81
N VAL A 91 3.91 5.74 8.96
CA VAL A 91 3.74 6.24 7.59
C VAL A 91 3.84 5.05 6.65
N ARG A 92 2.78 4.78 5.90
CA ARG A 92 2.79 3.75 4.87
C ARG A 92 2.91 4.41 3.50
N VAL A 93 4.02 4.15 2.80
CA VAL A 93 4.21 4.56 1.40
C VAL A 93 3.99 3.35 0.51
N SER A 94 2.84 3.28 -0.14
CA SER A 94 2.37 2.10 -0.83
C SER A 94 1.36 2.45 -1.95
N GLY A 95 0.39 1.58 -2.17
CA GLY A 95 -0.64 1.68 -3.19
C GLY A 95 -0.30 0.93 -4.48
N THR A 96 -1.27 0.80 -5.36
CA THR A 96 -1.10 0.11 -6.66
C THR A 96 0.03 0.69 -7.50
N TRP A 97 0.33 1.98 -7.34
CA TRP A 97 1.44 2.63 -8.05
C TRP A 97 2.80 2.18 -7.55
N ALA A 98 2.95 1.82 -6.26
CA ALA A 98 4.21 1.28 -5.73
C ALA A 98 4.60 -0.01 -6.43
N THR A 99 3.64 -0.89 -6.71
CA THR A 99 3.85 -2.14 -7.44
C THR A 99 4.48 -1.94 -8.82
N LYS A 100 4.23 -0.79 -9.46
CA LYS A 100 4.68 -0.46 -10.84
C LYS A 100 5.77 0.61 -10.88
N THR A 101 6.44 0.90 -9.76
CA THR A 101 7.42 1.97 -9.66
C THR A 101 8.85 1.46 -9.82
N TYR A 102 9.58 2.07 -10.74
CA TYR A 102 11.02 1.91 -10.90
C TYR A 102 11.77 2.88 -9.97
N TYR A 103 12.80 2.40 -9.29
CA TYR A 103 13.63 3.24 -8.41
C TYR A 103 14.87 3.73 -9.16
N ASP A 104 14.78 4.94 -9.74
CA ASP A 104 15.82 5.61 -10.52
C ASP A 104 16.79 6.38 -9.61
N PHE A 105 17.51 5.65 -8.76
CA PHE A 105 18.46 6.27 -7.82
C PHE A 105 19.79 6.63 -8.44
N ASP A 106 20.03 6.18 -9.68
CA ASP A 106 21.20 6.54 -10.47
C ASP A 106 20.97 7.79 -11.35
N GLY A 107 19.72 8.30 -11.36
CA GLY A 107 19.37 9.54 -12.07
C GLY A 107 19.36 9.42 -13.59
N THR A 108 19.01 8.27 -14.12
CA THR A 108 18.95 8.03 -15.59
C THR A 108 17.89 8.87 -16.29
N GLY A 109 16.82 9.25 -15.56
CA GLY A 109 15.70 9.99 -16.10
C GLY A 109 14.75 9.13 -16.97
N VAL A 110 15.03 7.84 -17.11
CA VAL A 110 14.29 6.91 -17.99
C VAL A 110 13.55 5.87 -17.16
N THR A 111 12.26 5.70 -17.45
CA THR A 111 11.46 4.59 -16.89
C THR A 111 11.59 3.38 -17.81
N PRO A 112 12.16 2.25 -17.36
CA PRO A 112 12.28 1.06 -18.17
C PRO A 112 10.91 0.49 -18.58
N PRO A 113 10.84 -0.26 -19.70
CA PRO A 113 9.61 -0.94 -20.10
C PRO A 113 9.08 -1.87 -19.01
N GLY A 114 7.75 -1.89 -18.84
CA GLY A 114 7.08 -2.70 -17.84
C GLY A 114 6.88 -2.03 -16.48
N TYR A 115 7.54 -0.89 -16.24
CA TYR A 115 7.22 0.02 -15.15
C TYR A 115 6.33 1.16 -15.63
N GLN A 116 5.55 1.76 -14.74
CA GLN A 116 4.64 2.87 -15.07
C GLN A 116 5.02 4.18 -14.36
N ASN A 117 5.72 4.09 -13.24
CA ASN A 117 6.15 5.24 -12.45
C ASN A 117 7.66 5.19 -12.21
N ARG A 118 8.21 6.33 -11.81
CA ARG A 118 9.62 6.47 -11.50
C ARG A 118 9.78 7.28 -10.21
N LEU A 119 10.45 6.67 -9.24
CA LEU A 119 10.84 7.31 -7.98
C LEU A 119 12.29 7.73 -8.07
N THR A 120 12.59 9.02 -7.92
CA THR A 120 13.97 9.50 -7.86
C THR A 120 14.54 9.34 -6.45
N LYS A 121 15.87 9.39 -6.36
CA LYS A 121 16.59 9.36 -5.08
C LYS A 121 16.19 10.53 -4.17
N GLU A 122 16.04 11.71 -4.75
CA GLU A 122 15.65 12.94 -4.04
C GLU A 122 14.24 12.84 -3.46
N GLN A 123 13.31 12.29 -4.24
CA GLN A 123 11.93 12.05 -3.75
C GLN A 123 11.92 11.09 -2.57
N TRP A 124 12.71 10.00 -2.66
CA TRP A 124 12.81 9.05 -1.56
C TRP A 124 13.48 9.64 -0.32
N ILE A 125 14.55 10.43 -0.48
CA ILE A 125 15.15 11.19 0.64
C ILE A 125 14.12 12.11 1.28
N GLY A 126 13.25 12.75 0.51
CA GLY A 126 12.15 13.55 1.02
C GLY A 126 11.22 12.77 1.95
N VAL A 127 10.88 11.52 1.62
CA VAL A 127 10.11 10.60 2.48
C VAL A 127 10.87 10.31 3.77
N LEU A 128 12.16 9.98 3.68
CA LEU A 128 12.99 9.68 4.86
C LEU A 128 13.13 10.89 5.79
N ASP A 129 13.34 12.08 5.24
CA ASP A 129 13.39 13.33 6.01
C ASP A 129 12.05 13.68 6.66
N PHE A 130 10.95 13.40 5.96
CA PHE A 130 9.62 13.58 6.52
C PHE A 130 9.42 12.65 7.73
N CYS A 131 9.72 11.36 7.59
CA CYS A 131 9.62 10.40 8.69
C CYS A 131 10.45 10.82 9.91
N LYS A 132 11.70 11.28 9.69
CA LYS A 132 12.54 11.86 10.75
C LYS A 132 11.89 13.07 11.43
N ALA A 133 11.39 14.01 10.62
CA ALA A 133 10.84 15.27 11.10
C ALA A 133 9.58 15.09 11.95
N VAL A 134 8.78 14.05 11.68
CA VAL A 134 7.52 13.78 12.39
C VAL A 134 7.62 12.62 13.39
N GLY A 135 8.78 11.96 13.51
CA GLY A 135 9.00 10.84 14.41
C GLY A 135 8.22 9.58 14.03
N ALA A 136 7.94 9.38 12.74
CA ALA A 136 7.17 8.24 12.24
C ALA A 136 8.06 7.02 11.99
N LYS A 137 7.45 5.84 12.09
CA LYS A 137 7.96 4.58 11.54
C LYS A 137 7.51 4.41 10.11
N LEU A 138 8.36 3.79 9.28
CA LEU A 138 8.14 3.66 7.85
C LEU A 138 7.71 2.23 7.48
N LEU A 139 6.57 2.12 6.81
CA LEU A 139 6.09 0.91 6.16
C LEU A 139 6.01 1.16 4.65
N ILE A 140 6.45 0.19 3.84
CA ILE A 140 6.39 0.29 2.39
C ILE A 140 5.85 -0.98 1.74
N SER A 141 5.38 -0.87 0.49
CA SER A 141 5.33 -1.98 -0.45
C SER A 141 6.39 -1.82 -1.54
N VAL A 142 6.74 -2.92 -2.20
CA VAL A 142 7.81 -2.95 -3.20
C VAL A 142 7.29 -3.17 -4.61
N ALA A 143 8.16 -2.99 -5.60
CA ALA A 143 7.85 -3.25 -6.99
C ALA A 143 7.64 -4.75 -7.24
N ASN A 144 6.55 -5.08 -7.97
CA ASN A 144 6.20 -6.42 -8.41
C ASN A 144 5.41 -6.33 -9.73
N CYS A 145 6.07 -6.09 -10.84
CA CYS A 145 5.43 -5.86 -12.14
C CYS A 145 6.27 -6.43 -13.29
N ASN A 146 5.72 -6.36 -14.51
CA ASN A 146 6.39 -6.83 -15.72
C ASN A 146 7.78 -6.23 -15.98
N GLY A 147 8.08 -5.07 -15.40
CA GLY A 147 9.38 -4.44 -15.48
C GLY A 147 10.44 -5.11 -14.62
N LEU A 148 10.02 -5.74 -13.53
CA LEU A 148 10.90 -6.44 -12.60
C LEU A 148 11.13 -7.89 -13.00
N HIS A 149 10.05 -8.63 -13.29
CA HIS A 149 10.09 -10.05 -13.70
C HIS A 149 8.80 -10.45 -14.42
N LYS A 150 8.80 -11.61 -15.04
CA LYS A 150 7.60 -12.23 -15.63
C LYS A 150 6.92 -13.15 -14.60
N ALA A 151 5.64 -13.43 -14.80
CA ALA A 151 4.86 -14.26 -13.88
C ALA A 151 5.49 -15.65 -13.62
N GLU A 152 6.09 -16.27 -14.63
CA GLU A 152 6.76 -17.56 -14.53
C GLU A 152 8.14 -17.50 -13.84
N GLU A 153 8.74 -16.33 -13.83
CA GLU A 153 10.03 -16.09 -13.18
C GLU A 153 9.84 -15.79 -11.69
N PRO A 154 10.75 -16.23 -10.81
CA PRO A 154 10.67 -15.84 -9.40
C PRO A 154 10.94 -14.34 -9.25
N TRP A 155 10.29 -13.74 -8.26
CA TRP A 155 10.62 -12.38 -7.84
C TRP A 155 12.12 -12.26 -7.50
N ASN A 156 12.71 -11.10 -7.79
CA ASN A 156 14.10 -10.80 -7.46
C ASN A 156 14.22 -9.49 -6.69
N PRO A 157 15.23 -9.33 -5.81
CA PRO A 157 15.34 -8.20 -4.90
C PRO A 157 15.95 -6.92 -5.52
N SER A 158 16.24 -6.89 -6.81
CA SER A 158 17.06 -5.81 -7.42
C SER A 158 16.52 -4.40 -7.18
N GLU A 159 15.20 -4.21 -7.25
CA GLU A 159 14.59 -2.92 -6.93
C GLU A 159 14.44 -2.72 -5.41
N ALA A 160 14.01 -3.76 -4.68
CA ALA A 160 13.87 -3.67 -3.23
C ALA A 160 15.21 -3.32 -2.55
N GLU A 161 16.31 -3.92 -2.99
CA GLU A 161 17.65 -3.62 -2.44
C GLU A 161 18.01 -2.13 -2.54
N LYS A 162 17.65 -1.45 -3.62
CA LYS A 162 17.92 -0.01 -3.78
C LYS A 162 17.26 0.81 -2.68
N ILE A 163 15.97 0.60 -2.45
CA ILE A 163 15.19 1.39 -1.51
C ILE A 163 15.53 1.03 -0.05
N PHE A 164 15.74 -0.24 0.24
CA PHE A 164 16.12 -0.70 1.57
C PHE A 164 17.54 -0.25 1.97
N SER A 165 18.53 -0.41 1.07
CA SER A 165 19.91 -0.01 1.35
C SER A 165 20.02 1.51 1.51
N LEU A 166 19.39 2.29 0.63
CA LEU A 166 19.39 3.75 0.75
C LEU A 166 18.75 4.19 2.08
N SER A 167 17.62 3.61 2.47
CA SER A 167 16.92 3.95 3.72
C SER A 167 17.78 3.65 4.94
N ARG A 168 18.40 2.46 5.00
CA ARG A 168 19.33 2.06 6.06
C ARG A 168 20.53 3.03 6.13
N ASP A 169 21.19 3.28 5.00
CA ASP A 169 22.41 4.08 4.92
C ASP A 169 22.15 5.56 5.21
N TYR A 170 20.91 6.02 4.96
CA TYR A 170 20.45 7.36 5.33
C TYR A 170 20.09 7.48 6.82
N GLY A 171 20.03 6.36 7.55
CA GLY A 171 19.70 6.31 8.97
C GLY A 171 18.19 6.40 9.27
N VAL A 172 17.36 6.00 8.31
CA VAL A 172 15.90 5.79 8.47
C VAL A 172 15.58 4.43 7.85
N PRO A 173 15.88 3.33 8.55
CA PRO A 173 15.58 2.00 8.05
C PRO A 173 14.07 1.83 7.83
N ILE A 174 13.71 0.94 6.94
CA ILE A 174 12.32 0.54 6.74
C ILE A 174 11.94 -0.36 7.92
N ASP A 175 10.94 0.08 8.71
CA ASP A 175 10.50 -0.62 9.93
C ASP A 175 9.57 -1.80 9.62
N ALA A 176 8.81 -1.72 8.52
CA ALA A 176 7.92 -2.77 8.09
C ALA A 176 7.77 -2.77 6.56
N ALA A 177 7.52 -3.93 5.99
CA ALA A 177 7.34 -4.06 4.56
C ALA A 177 6.26 -5.08 4.21
N GLU A 178 5.44 -4.73 3.26
CA GLU A 178 4.49 -5.61 2.57
C GLU A 178 5.01 -5.91 1.17
N PHE A 179 4.70 -7.09 0.65
CA PHE A 179 5.18 -7.48 -0.67
C PHE A 179 4.48 -6.70 -1.79
N MET A 180 3.16 -6.59 -1.72
CA MET A 180 2.35 -5.97 -2.77
C MET A 180 1.08 -5.37 -2.17
N ASN A 181 0.67 -4.21 -2.66
CA ASN A 181 -0.62 -3.63 -2.30
C ASN A 181 -1.77 -4.35 -3.01
N GLU A 182 -2.84 -4.69 -2.27
CA GLU A 182 -4.07 -5.29 -2.80
C GLU A 182 -3.85 -6.51 -3.70
N PRO A 183 -3.06 -7.51 -3.28
CA PRO A 183 -2.64 -8.62 -4.12
C PRO A 183 -3.81 -9.50 -4.59
N ASN A 184 -4.94 -9.45 -3.89
CA ASN A 184 -6.15 -10.17 -4.28
C ASN A 184 -6.72 -9.75 -5.64
N MET A 185 -6.38 -8.55 -6.13
CA MET A 185 -6.73 -8.10 -7.48
C MET A 185 -5.69 -8.50 -8.54
N LEU A 186 -4.54 -9.05 -8.16
CA LEU A 186 -3.46 -9.52 -9.06
C LEU A 186 -3.07 -8.50 -10.14
N GLY A 187 -3.48 -8.73 -11.40
CA GLY A 187 -3.17 -7.87 -12.54
C GLY A 187 -3.62 -6.40 -12.37
N PRO A 188 -4.88 -6.09 -11.99
CA PRO A 188 -5.31 -4.72 -11.69
C PRO A 188 -4.46 -4.01 -10.65
N SER A 189 -3.92 -4.71 -9.65
CA SER A 189 -2.97 -4.16 -8.67
C SER A 189 -1.55 -4.00 -9.20
N GLY A 190 -1.32 -4.33 -10.47
CA GLY A 190 -0.05 -4.08 -11.16
C GLY A 190 0.92 -5.25 -11.19
N GLY A 191 0.52 -6.42 -10.72
CA GLY A 191 1.31 -7.64 -10.87
C GLY A 191 1.65 -7.98 -12.32
N PRO A 192 2.62 -8.88 -12.55
CA PRO A 192 2.98 -9.33 -13.90
C PRO A 192 1.78 -9.87 -14.68
N ASP A 193 1.84 -9.82 -15.99
CA ASP A 193 0.78 -10.36 -16.87
C ASP A 193 0.56 -11.85 -16.60
N GLY A 194 -0.70 -12.25 -16.38
CA GLY A 194 -1.07 -13.64 -16.08
C GLY A 194 -0.68 -14.10 -14.67
N TYR A 195 -0.37 -13.17 -13.76
CA TYR A 195 0.00 -13.48 -12.38
C TYR A 195 -1.10 -14.21 -11.63
N THR A 196 -0.74 -15.27 -10.93
CA THR A 196 -1.66 -16.14 -10.18
C THR A 196 -1.43 -16.03 -8.68
N VAL A 197 -2.38 -16.57 -7.90
CA VAL A 197 -2.28 -16.63 -6.43
C VAL A 197 -1.08 -17.47 -5.98
N GLU A 198 -0.80 -18.56 -6.66
CA GLU A 198 0.34 -19.44 -6.36
C GLU A 198 1.67 -18.72 -6.61
N GLN A 199 1.73 -17.92 -7.68
CA GLN A 199 2.91 -17.12 -7.99
C GLN A 199 3.08 -15.99 -6.98
N PHE A 200 1.99 -15.33 -6.58
CA PHE A 200 2.02 -14.35 -5.50
C PHE A 200 2.57 -14.97 -4.20
N ALA A 201 2.06 -16.13 -3.77
CA ALA A 201 2.53 -16.79 -2.55
C ALA A 201 4.02 -17.15 -2.62
N ARG A 202 4.48 -17.69 -3.77
CA ARG A 202 5.89 -17.98 -4.05
C ARG A 202 6.77 -16.74 -3.88
N ASP A 203 6.35 -15.64 -4.47
CA ASP A 203 7.14 -14.42 -4.55
C ASP A 203 7.10 -13.63 -3.24
N GLN A 204 5.96 -13.64 -2.54
CA GLN A 204 5.85 -13.10 -1.18
C GLN A 204 6.78 -13.85 -0.22
N ASP A 205 6.82 -15.18 -0.29
CA ASP A 205 7.73 -15.99 0.51
C ASP A 205 9.20 -15.65 0.19
N ALA A 206 9.54 -15.50 -1.08
CA ALA A 206 10.89 -15.09 -1.50
C ALA A 206 11.27 -13.70 -0.97
N PHE A 207 10.33 -12.76 -1.03
CA PHE A 207 10.52 -11.40 -0.48
C PHE A 207 10.72 -11.44 1.04
N PHE A 208 9.88 -12.13 1.78
CA PHE A 208 9.99 -12.19 3.24
C PHE A 208 11.26 -12.93 3.70
N ALA A 209 11.64 -14.00 3.02
CA ALA A 209 12.91 -14.69 3.28
C ALA A 209 14.10 -13.72 3.03
N TRP A 210 14.06 -12.94 1.97
CA TRP A 210 15.08 -11.94 1.67
C TRP A 210 15.11 -10.81 2.73
N VAL A 211 13.95 -10.29 3.15
CA VAL A 211 13.85 -9.28 4.22
C VAL A 211 14.48 -9.82 5.51
N ARG A 212 14.09 -11.01 5.96
CA ARG A 212 14.61 -11.61 7.20
C ARG A 212 16.12 -11.82 7.16
N ALA A 213 16.66 -12.18 6.00
CA ALA A 213 18.10 -12.43 5.85
C ALA A 213 18.93 -11.14 5.85
N ASN A 214 18.42 -10.04 5.30
CA ASN A 214 19.19 -8.83 5.06
C ASN A 214 18.78 -7.64 5.97
N TYR A 215 17.54 -7.62 6.45
CA TYR A 215 16.94 -6.56 7.25
C TYR A 215 16.10 -7.15 8.42
N PRO A 216 16.72 -7.88 9.35
CA PRO A 216 16.02 -8.70 10.35
C PRO A 216 15.13 -7.91 11.32
N GLU A 217 15.33 -6.59 11.45
CA GLU A 217 14.50 -5.72 12.28
C GLU A 217 13.21 -5.26 11.55
N CYS A 218 13.12 -5.47 10.23
CA CYS A 218 11.96 -5.08 9.44
C CYS A 218 10.85 -6.12 9.59
N LEU A 219 9.65 -5.66 9.96
CA LEU A 219 8.48 -6.52 10.09
C LEU A 219 7.91 -6.91 8.72
N CYS A 220 7.57 -8.17 8.53
CA CYS A 220 6.89 -8.68 7.35
C CYS A 220 5.38 -8.55 7.52
N VAL A 221 4.75 -7.72 6.70
CA VAL A 221 3.31 -7.37 6.77
C VAL A 221 2.57 -7.97 5.58
N GLY A 222 1.42 -8.56 5.82
CA GLY A 222 0.62 -9.09 4.73
C GLY A 222 -0.71 -9.73 5.15
N PRO A 223 -1.50 -10.17 4.17
CA PRO A 223 -1.28 -10.05 2.71
C PRO A 223 -1.64 -8.69 2.14
N CYS A 224 -2.18 -7.74 2.91
CA CYS A 224 -2.55 -6.37 2.50
C CYS A 224 -3.60 -6.33 1.37
N ASN A 225 -4.59 -7.19 1.44
CA ASN A 225 -5.64 -7.27 0.45
C ASN A 225 -6.70 -6.17 0.60
N THR A 226 -7.26 -5.74 -0.52
CA THR A 226 -8.36 -4.78 -0.52
C THR A 226 -9.66 -5.42 -0.08
N GLY A 227 -10.35 -4.74 0.83
CA GLY A 227 -11.68 -5.13 1.27
C GLY A 227 -11.73 -6.48 1.97
N ASN A 228 -12.91 -6.81 2.43
CA ASN A 228 -13.19 -8.10 3.04
C ASN A 228 -13.54 -9.12 1.95
N THR A 229 -13.42 -10.37 2.29
CA THR A 229 -13.99 -11.55 1.65
C THR A 229 -15.47 -11.41 1.27
N GLY A 230 -16.17 -10.37 1.73
CA GLY A 230 -17.53 -10.00 1.33
C GLY A 230 -17.66 -9.45 -0.10
N MET A 231 -16.59 -9.21 -0.81
CA MET A 231 -16.64 -8.87 -2.25
C MET A 231 -16.96 -10.09 -3.16
N GLY A 232 -17.19 -11.25 -2.56
CA GLY A 232 -17.68 -12.42 -3.26
C GLY A 232 -19.13 -12.28 -3.72
N PRO A 233 -19.67 -13.29 -4.45
CA PRO A 233 -21.04 -13.30 -5.00
C PRO A 233 -22.16 -13.11 -3.97
N GLN A 234 -21.84 -13.09 -2.68
CA GLN A 234 -22.79 -12.94 -1.57
C GLN A 234 -22.85 -11.52 -0.98
N ASP A 235 -21.94 -10.61 -1.41
CA ASP A 235 -22.04 -9.21 -0.99
C ASP A 235 -23.06 -8.50 -1.89
N ASP A 236 -24.29 -8.35 -1.36
CA ASP A 236 -25.35 -7.62 -2.01
C ASP A 236 -25.17 -6.10 -2.05
N SER A 237 -24.05 -5.58 -1.54
CA SER A 237 -23.72 -4.18 -1.68
C SER A 237 -23.50 -3.82 -3.16
N VAL A 238 -23.91 -2.61 -3.55
CA VAL A 238 -23.71 -2.11 -4.92
C VAL A 238 -22.23 -2.05 -5.29
N VAL A 239 -21.35 -1.81 -4.30
CA VAL A 239 -19.90 -1.77 -4.48
C VAL A 239 -19.33 -3.18 -4.67
N GLY A 240 -19.75 -4.16 -3.86
CA GLY A 240 -19.27 -5.54 -3.97
C GLY A 240 -19.64 -6.19 -5.29
N ARG A 241 -20.87 -6.00 -5.76
CA ARG A 241 -21.32 -6.50 -7.07
C ARG A 241 -20.59 -5.84 -8.22
N GLY A 242 -20.43 -4.51 -8.18
CA GLY A 242 -19.75 -3.77 -9.24
C GLY A 242 -18.27 -4.11 -9.37
N MET A 243 -17.59 -4.33 -8.26
CA MET A 243 -16.16 -4.68 -8.27
C MET A 243 -15.92 -6.13 -8.71
N GLY A 244 -16.75 -7.08 -8.28
CA GLY A 244 -16.63 -8.48 -8.70
C GLY A 244 -16.88 -8.69 -10.18
N ASP A 245 -17.94 -8.07 -10.73
CA ASP A 245 -18.26 -8.12 -12.16
C ASP A 245 -17.19 -7.45 -13.04
N LEU A 246 -16.45 -6.52 -12.45
CA LEU A 246 -15.57 -5.62 -13.13
C LEU A 246 -14.12 -6.07 -13.14
N LEU A 247 -13.63 -6.62 -12.02
CA LEU A 247 -12.24 -7.04 -11.82
C LEU A 247 -12.03 -8.52 -12.13
N GLY A 248 -13.08 -9.25 -12.44
CA GLY A 248 -13.02 -10.70 -12.61
C GLY A 248 -12.81 -11.44 -11.29
N ASN A 249 -12.06 -12.53 -11.31
CA ASN A 249 -11.80 -13.32 -10.12
C ASN A 249 -10.88 -12.54 -9.15
N VAL A 250 -11.48 -11.99 -8.12
CA VAL A 250 -10.76 -11.45 -6.98
C VAL A 250 -10.44 -12.60 -6.04
N ALA A 251 -9.16 -12.82 -5.75
CA ALA A 251 -8.73 -13.87 -4.83
C ALA A 251 -9.20 -13.56 -3.41
N SER A 252 -9.59 -14.59 -2.66
CA SER A 252 -9.86 -14.41 -1.23
C SER A 252 -8.55 -14.27 -0.44
N CYS A 253 -8.63 -13.71 0.76
CA CYS A 253 -7.49 -13.67 1.67
C CYS A 253 -7.03 -15.10 2.02
N GLU A 254 -7.97 -16.04 2.14
CA GLU A 254 -7.69 -17.44 2.41
C GLU A 254 -6.87 -18.06 1.27
N ASP A 255 -7.22 -17.79 0.01
CA ASP A 255 -6.47 -18.25 -1.16
C ASP A 255 -5.04 -17.69 -1.17
N LEU A 256 -4.89 -16.40 -0.92
CA LEU A 256 -3.58 -15.74 -0.87
C LEU A 256 -2.68 -16.34 0.23
N MET A 257 -3.27 -16.69 1.36
CA MET A 257 -2.53 -17.23 2.51
C MET A 257 -2.30 -18.74 2.41
N ALA A 258 -3.12 -19.48 1.67
CA ALA A 258 -3.03 -20.94 1.58
C ALA A 258 -1.69 -21.43 1.03
N GLY A 259 -1.06 -20.67 0.12
CA GLY A 259 0.25 -20.98 -0.47
C GLY A 259 1.45 -20.39 0.27
N THR A 260 1.21 -19.46 1.21
CA THR A 260 2.27 -18.76 1.95
C THR A 260 2.87 -19.65 3.02
N LYS A 261 4.20 -19.78 3.06
CA LYS A 261 4.97 -20.58 4.02
C LYS A 261 5.71 -19.70 5.03
N GLU A 262 6.14 -18.52 4.60
CA GLU A 262 6.81 -17.57 5.48
C GLU A 262 5.82 -16.95 6.47
N LYS A 263 6.26 -16.81 7.71
CA LYS A 263 5.42 -16.23 8.77
C LYS A 263 5.24 -14.73 8.57
N LEU A 264 4.02 -14.25 8.68
CA LEU A 264 3.73 -12.82 8.84
C LEU A 264 4.02 -12.39 10.29
N ASP A 265 4.60 -11.22 10.46
CA ASP A 265 4.74 -10.58 11.76
C ASP A 265 3.51 -9.72 12.07
N VAL A 266 2.91 -9.15 11.04
CA VAL A 266 1.68 -8.36 11.12
C VAL A 266 0.71 -8.82 10.03
N TYR A 267 -0.54 -9.05 10.40
CA TYR A 267 -1.63 -9.31 9.47
C TYR A 267 -2.35 -7.99 9.15
N SER A 268 -2.55 -7.70 7.86
CA SER A 268 -3.15 -6.46 7.34
C SER A 268 -4.19 -6.74 6.25
#